data_37d7faee515af6764b08aabfad7cfe00
#
_entry.id   37d7faee515af6764b08aabfad7cfe00
#
_cell.length_a   1.000
_cell.length_b   1.000
_cell.length_c   1.000
_cell.angle_alpha   90.00
_cell.angle_beta   90.00
_cell.angle_gamma   90.00
#
_symmetry.space_group_name_H-M   'P 1'
#
loop_
_entity.id
_entity.type
_entity.pdbx_description
1 polymer ?
#
loop_
_entity_poly.entity_id
_entity_poly.type
_entity_poly.pdbx_seq_one_letter_code
_entity_poly.pdbx_strand_id
1 'polypeptide(L)'
;FRSEKPALLGSPSTPLHSPAKRLAYGVVGLLVCLTGALGNAVVTANLQLLQGTFAAWSTEIAWLPAVYVMTNVSINLLLVKFRQQFGLRAFTEGFLVLYVLVTFFHLFVNDLSSAMMVRAAHGMVAAALSSLGIYYQVQAWPARHRLKGLTIGITGSSLAIPLARLFSTELLQTDEWRGLYFFELGLALVSLACVIALKLPPSDRKKVFEKKDFITFFLLAPGMALVCAVLSLGRLEWWFEAPWIGWALAAAVILIVAAITFEHNRSNPLLNTKWLSSGSIVRLGLIMLLIRIVLAEQNTGVIGWLQYVGLQNEQMTNLAWSIFAGILCGIIASCLTLNPQKLY
;
A
#
# COMPACT_ATOMS: atom_id res chain seq x y z
N PHE A 1 14.56 20.51 -22.63
CA PHE A 1 13.44 19.67 -23.13
C PHE A 1 13.83 18.21 -23.36
N ARG A 2 15.05 17.91 -23.89
CA ARG A 2 15.52 16.52 -24.03
C ARG A 2 15.69 15.79 -22.71
N SER A 3 16.02 16.52 -21.63
CA SER A 3 16.21 15.96 -20.29
C SER A 3 14.91 15.48 -19.61
N GLU A 4 13.75 15.83 -20.15
CA GLU A 4 12.43 15.45 -19.58
C GLU A 4 11.75 14.33 -20.38
N LYS A 5 12.37 13.82 -21.43
CA LYS A 5 11.88 12.64 -22.13
C LYS A 5 12.12 11.38 -21.28
N PRO A 6 11.19 10.41 -21.28
CA PRO A 6 11.43 9.15 -20.61
C PRO A 6 12.65 8.45 -21.21
N ALA A 7 13.55 7.99 -20.35
CA ALA A 7 14.76 7.29 -20.77
C ALA A 7 14.49 5.84 -21.23
N LEU A 8 13.35 5.27 -20.84
CA LEU A 8 12.98 3.87 -21.07
C LEU A 8 11.64 3.78 -21.81
N LEU A 9 11.56 2.89 -22.79
CA LEU A 9 10.33 2.52 -23.47
C LEU A 9 9.31 2.00 -22.45
N GLY A 10 8.09 2.54 -22.46
CA GLY A 10 7.02 2.17 -21.53
C GLY A 10 7.03 2.87 -20.19
N SER A 11 7.99 3.77 -19.93
CA SER A 11 7.90 4.66 -18.78
C SER A 11 6.86 5.76 -19.03
N PRO A 12 6.22 6.31 -17.95
CA PRO A 12 5.28 7.41 -18.12
C PRO A 12 6.01 8.60 -18.76
N SER A 13 5.44 9.11 -19.84
CA SER A 13 5.90 10.34 -20.46
C SER A 13 5.86 11.47 -19.42
N THR A 14 6.93 12.26 -19.35
CA THR A 14 6.98 13.43 -18.47
C THR A 14 7.11 14.68 -19.32
N PRO A 15 6.00 15.17 -19.91
CA PRO A 15 6.01 16.42 -20.65
C PRO A 15 6.30 17.60 -19.72
N LEU A 16 6.76 18.69 -20.30
CA LEU A 16 6.90 19.95 -19.57
C LEU A 16 5.53 20.44 -19.10
N HIS A 17 5.34 20.42 -17.78
CA HIS A 17 4.15 21.01 -17.18
C HIS A 17 4.43 22.41 -16.65
N SER A 18 3.42 23.29 -16.70
CA SER A 18 3.48 24.58 -16.02
C SER A 18 3.65 24.41 -14.50
N PRO A 19 4.20 25.38 -13.76
CA PRO A 19 4.37 25.28 -12.32
C PRO A 19 3.08 24.96 -11.56
N ALA A 20 1.96 25.59 -11.93
CA ALA A 20 0.65 25.31 -11.34
C ALA A 20 0.21 23.86 -11.57
N LYS A 21 0.40 23.33 -12.78
CA LYS A 21 0.06 21.96 -13.11
C LYS A 21 0.95 20.96 -12.37
N ARG A 22 2.24 21.27 -12.16
CA ARG A 22 3.15 20.45 -11.34
C ARG A 22 2.69 20.40 -9.89
N LEU A 23 2.31 21.53 -9.31
CA LEU A 23 1.75 21.57 -7.96
C LEU A 23 0.49 20.72 -7.87
N ALA A 24 -0.41 20.83 -8.84
CA ALA A 24 -1.62 20.00 -8.89
C ALA A 24 -1.29 18.50 -8.93
N TYR A 25 -0.32 18.07 -9.75
CA TYR A 25 0.14 16.68 -9.76
C TYR A 25 0.72 16.24 -8.41
N GLY A 26 1.46 17.12 -7.72
CA GLY A 26 2.01 16.84 -6.39
C GLY A 26 0.92 16.65 -5.34
N VAL A 27 -0.06 17.55 -5.31
CA VAL A 27 -1.20 17.47 -4.38
C VAL A 27 -2.05 16.23 -4.64
N VAL A 28 -2.43 15.98 -5.89
CA VAL A 28 -3.22 14.79 -6.26
C VAL A 28 -2.43 13.50 -5.97
N GLY A 29 -1.12 13.49 -6.24
CA GLY A 29 -0.27 12.34 -5.92
C GLY A 29 -0.23 12.04 -4.43
N LEU A 30 -0.10 13.04 -3.58
CA LEU A 30 -0.13 12.87 -2.13
C LEU A 30 -1.52 12.40 -1.66
N LEU A 31 -2.59 13.00 -2.19
CA LEU A 31 -3.96 12.61 -1.90
C LEU A 31 -4.22 11.14 -2.23
N VAL A 32 -3.83 10.68 -3.42
CA VAL A 32 -4.00 9.28 -3.84
C VAL A 32 -3.16 8.33 -2.96
N CYS A 33 -1.91 8.70 -2.62
CA CYS A 33 -1.09 7.92 -1.68
C CYS A 33 -1.76 7.77 -0.33
N LEU A 34 -2.28 8.87 0.22
CA LEU A 34 -2.98 8.88 1.51
C LEU A 34 -4.27 8.06 1.45
N THR A 35 -5.08 8.24 0.40
CA THR A 35 -6.33 7.48 0.21
C THR A 35 -6.06 5.97 0.24
N GLY A 36 -5.07 5.48 -0.51
CA GLY A 36 -4.73 4.07 -0.55
C GLY A 36 -4.17 3.52 0.76
N ALA A 37 -3.49 4.35 1.56
CA ALA A 37 -2.91 3.93 2.83
C ALA A 37 -3.88 4.06 4.01
N LEU A 38 -4.78 5.06 3.99
CA LEU A 38 -5.75 5.32 5.05
C LEU A 38 -6.73 4.17 5.24
N GLY A 39 -7.16 3.50 4.17
CA GLY A 39 -8.08 2.38 4.27
C GLY A 39 -7.61 1.25 5.17
N ASN A 40 -6.32 0.96 5.21
CA ASN A 40 -5.78 0.01 6.18
C ASN A 40 -5.46 0.64 7.53
N ALA A 41 -4.95 1.87 7.52
CA ALA A 41 -4.55 2.57 8.74
C ALA A 41 -5.74 2.83 9.68
N VAL A 42 -6.89 3.21 9.13
CA VAL A 42 -8.14 3.44 9.89
C VAL A 42 -8.60 2.17 10.60
N VAL A 43 -8.62 1.04 9.92
CA VAL A 43 -9.00 -0.25 10.53
C VAL A 43 -8.01 -0.67 11.60
N THR A 44 -6.71 -0.56 11.31
CA THR A 44 -5.66 -0.95 12.26
C THR A 44 -5.65 -0.07 13.51
N ALA A 45 -5.90 1.23 13.35
CA ALA A 45 -5.97 2.17 14.47
C ALA A 45 -7.18 1.92 15.39
N ASN A 46 -8.26 1.34 14.88
CA ASN A 46 -9.53 1.14 15.58
C ASN A 46 -9.90 -0.33 15.78
N LEU A 47 -8.90 -1.22 15.75
CA LEU A 47 -9.14 -2.66 15.79
C LEU A 47 -9.87 -3.11 17.05
N GLN A 48 -9.59 -2.50 18.21
CA GLN A 48 -10.25 -2.80 19.47
C GLN A 48 -11.74 -2.43 19.46
N LEU A 49 -12.07 -1.28 18.85
CA LEU A 49 -13.46 -0.88 18.68
C LEU A 49 -14.22 -1.85 17.77
N LEU A 50 -13.62 -2.18 16.63
CA LEU A 50 -14.19 -3.15 15.70
C LEU A 50 -14.36 -4.53 16.33
N GLN A 51 -13.44 -4.92 17.23
CA GLN A 51 -13.54 -6.16 17.99
C GLN A 51 -14.82 -6.16 18.87
N GLY A 52 -15.10 -5.07 19.56
CA GLY A 52 -16.33 -4.92 20.33
C GLY A 52 -17.59 -4.95 19.45
N THR A 53 -17.54 -4.23 18.33
CA THR A 53 -18.69 -4.14 17.40
C THR A 53 -19.06 -5.49 16.79
N PHE A 54 -18.07 -6.30 16.38
CA PHE A 54 -18.31 -7.62 15.80
C PHE A 54 -18.41 -8.73 16.86
N ALA A 55 -18.32 -8.41 18.16
CA ALA A 55 -18.27 -9.37 19.26
C ALA A 55 -17.27 -10.52 19.01
N ALA A 56 -16.13 -10.19 18.41
CA ALA A 56 -15.12 -11.13 17.94
C ALA A 56 -13.97 -11.29 18.95
N TRP A 57 -13.31 -12.44 18.93
CA TRP A 57 -12.07 -12.63 19.68
C TRP A 57 -10.91 -11.83 19.08
N SER A 58 -9.88 -11.54 19.86
CA SER A 58 -8.69 -10.82 19.38
C SER A 58 -8.00 -11.53 18.21
N THR A 59 -7.99 -12.85 18.19
CA THR A 59 -7.47 -13.68 17.09
C THR A 59 -8.32 -13.59 15.83
N GLU A 60 -9.64 -13.48 15.98
CA GLU A 60 -10.57 -13.38 14.85
C GLU A 60 -10.53 -12.00 14.20
N ILE A 61 -10.57 -10.92 15.01
CA ILE A 61 -10.56 -9.57 14.47
C ILE A 61 -9.23 -9.22 13.78
N ALA A 62 -8.12 -9.84 14.20
CA ALA A 62 -6.81 -9.65 13.59
C ALA A 62 -6.74 -10.14 12.13
N TRP A 63 -7.69 -10.95 11.69
CA TRP A 63 -7.81 -11.32 10.27
C TRP A 63 -8.21 -10.14 9.37
N LEU A 64 -8.87 -9.10 9.87
CA LEU A 64 -9.27 -7.96 9.03
C LEU A 64 -8.06 -7.24 8.39
N PRO A 65 -7.05 -6.79 9.15
CA PRO A 65 -5.84 -6.23 8.55
C PRO A 65 -5.00 -7.29 7.85
N ALA A 66 -4.98 -8.54 8.35
CA ALA A 66 -4.20 -9.62 7.75
C ALA A 66 -4.65 -9.92 6.32
N VAL A 67 -5.95 -10.14 6.10
CA VAL A 67 -6.53 -10.45 4.78
C VAL A 67 -6.31 -9.29 3.80
N TYR A 68 -6.41 -8.05 4.25
CA TYR A 68 -6.08 -6.88 3.43
C TYR A 68 -4.62 -6.92 2.96
N VAL A 69 -3.67 -7.16 3.86
CA VAL A 69 -2.24 -7.22 3.51
C VAL A 69 -1.95 -8.42 2.59
N MET A 70 -2.53 -9.59 2.87
CA MET A 70 -2.40 -10.79 2.05
C MET A 70 -2.77 -10.52 0.60
N THR A 71 -3.93 -9.93 0.36
CA THR A 71 -4.42 -9.65 -1.00
C THR A 71 -3.68 -8.49 -1.65
N ASN A 72 -3.33 -7.45 -0.88
CA ASN A 72 -2.55 -6.31 -1.35
C ASN A 72 -1.18 -6.74 -1.87
N VAL A 73 -0.45 -7.55 -1.12
CA VAL A 73 0.87 -8.06 -1.53
C VAL A 73 0.74 -8.96 -2.76
N SER A 74 -0.24 -9.86 -2.76
CA SER A 74 -0.45 -10.82 -3.84
C SER A 74 -0.73 -10.17 -5.18
N ILE A 75 -1.65 -9.20 -5.25
CA ILE A 75 -2.04 -8.58 -6.51
C ILE A 75 -0.93 -7.70 -7.11
N ASN A 76 -0.01 -7.17 -6.29
CA ASN A 76 1.11 -6.36 -6.76
C ASN A 76 1.95 -7.07 -7.83
N LEU A 77 1.99 -8.41 -7.80
CA LEU A 77 2.69 -9.22 -8.81
C LEU A 77 2.16 -8.97 -10.23
N LEU A 78 0.84 -8.82 -10.37
CA LEU A 78 0.20 -8.62 -11.67
C LEU A 78 0.08 -7.16 -12.08
N LEU A 79 0.06 -6.21 -11.12
CA LEU A 79 -0.21 -4.80 -11.40
C LEU A 79 0.76 -4.19 -12.42
N VAL A 80 2.01 -4.61 -12.43
CA VAL A 80 3.00 -4.11 -13.40
C VAL A 80 2.61 -4.48 -14.83
N LYS A 81 2.21 -5.75 -15.06
CA LYS A 81 1.76 -6.22 -16.40
C LYS A 81 0.40 -5.63 -16.77
N PHE A 82 -0.53 -5.46 -15.82
CA PHE A 82 -1.79 -4.76 -16.05
C PHE A 82 -1.56 -3.35 -16.57
N ARG A 83 -0.71 -2.59 -15.91
CA ARG A 83 -0.36 -1.23 -16.33
C ARG A 83 0.26 -1.20 -17.74
N GLN A 84 1.17 -2.12 -18.04
CA GLN A 84 1.83 -2.17 -19.35
C GLN A 84 0.86 -2.55 -20.47
N GLN A 85 -0.09 -3.43 -20.19
CA GLN A 85 -1.05 -3.90 -21.19
C GLN A 85 -2.19 -2.92 -21.45
N PHE A 86 -2.78 -2.37 -20.40
CA PHE A 86 -3.96 -1.49 -20.52
C PHE A 86 -3.56 -0.01 -20.62
N GLY A 87 -2.34 0.32 -20.28
CA GLY A 87 -1.82 1.68 -20.22
C GLY A 87 -2.15 2.40 -18.93
N LEU A 88 -1.38 3.44 -18.65
CA LEU A 88 -1.41 4.11 -17.35
C LEU A 88 -2.75 4.76 -17.02
N ARG A 89 -3.43 5.41 -17.99
CA ARG A 89 -4.72 6.07 -17.76
C ARG A 89 -5.82 5.09 -17.41
N ALA A 90 -6.05 4.09 -18.27
CA ALA A 90 -7.11 3.11 -18.04
C ALA A 90 -6.89 2.33 -16.75
N PHE A 91 -5.62 2.01 -16.45
CA PHE A 91 -5.23 1.40 -15.19
C PHE A 91 -5.59 2.30 -13.99
N THR A 92 -5.26 3.59 -14.06
CA THR A 92 -5.51 4.56 -12.98
C THR A 92 -7.00 4.75 -12.72
N GLU A 93 -7.75 5.08 -13.78
CA GLU A 93 -9.18 5.34 -13.68
C GLU A 93 -9.93 4.07 -13.25
N GLY A 94 -9.60 2.92 -13.83
CA GLY A 94 -10.25 1.64 -13.51
C GLY A 94 -10.03 1.19 -12.08
N PHE A 95 -8.79 1.20 -11.58
CA PHE A 95 -8.52 0.79 -10.21
C PHE A 95 -9.08 1.75 -9.17
N LEU A 96 -9.13 3.06 -9.47
CA LEU A 96 -9.71 4.02 -8.56
C LEU A 96 -11.24 3.92 -8.50
N VAL A 97 -11.90 3.65 -9.62
CA VAL A 97 -13.34 3.33 -9.63
C VAL A 97 -13.62 2.06 -8.83
N LEU A 98 -12.81 1.00 -9.03
CA LEU A 98 -12.95 -0.23 -8.25
C LEU A 98 -12.71 0.01 -6.75
N TYR A 99 -11.76 0.89 -6.40
CA TYR A 99 -11.52 1.27 -5.02
C TYR A 99 -12.74 1.95 -4.39
N VAL A 100 -13.34 2.91 -5.07
CA VAL A 100 -14.58 3.57 -4.63
C VAL A 100 -15.71 2.55 -4.45
N LEU A 101 -15.90 1.64 -5.41
CA LEU A 101 -16.94 0.62 -5.33
C LEU A 101 -16.73 -0.33 -4.14
N VAL A 102 -15.50 -0.78 -3.92
CA VAL A 102 -15.20 -1.67 -2.80
C VAL A 102 -15.33 -0.95 -1.46
N THR A 103 -14.89 0.32 -1.38
CA THR A 103 -15.08 1.14 -0.18
C THR A 103 -16.57 1.34 0.11
N PHE A 104 -17.40 1.53 -0.91
CA PHE A 104 -18.85 1.59 -0.77
C PHE A 104 -19.44 0.31 -0.19
N PHE A 105 -18.93 -0.86 -0.57
CA PHE A 105 -19.40 -2.14 -0.02
C PHE A 105 -19.11 -2.33 1.47
N HIS A 106 -18.15 -1.62 2.06
CA HIS A 106 -17.94 -1.64 3.50
C HIS A 106 -19.15 -1.14 4.30
N LEU A 107 -19.99 -0.29 3.71
CA LEU A 107 -21.20 0.22 4.36
C LEU A 107 -22.28 -0.85 4.58
N PHE A 108 -22.22 -1.94 3.82
CA PHE A 108 -23.18 -3.05 3.88
C PHE A 108 -22.68 -4.26 4.70
N VAL A 109 -21.52 -4.12 5.31
CA VAL A 109 -20.96 -5.14 6.19
C VAL A 109 -21.80 -5.25 7.46
N ASN A 110 -22.17 -6.47 7.85
CA ASN A 110 -22.96 -6.74 9.04
C ASN A 110 -22.28 -7.75 9.98
N ASP A 111 -21.38 -8.57 9.49
CA ASP A 111 -20.69 -9.62 10.22
C ASP A 111 -19.20 -9.69 9.85
N LEU A 112 -18.41 -10.39 10.67
CA LEU A 112 -16.97 -10.50 10.48
C LEU A 112 -16.59 -11.16 9.16
N SER A 113 -17.37 -12.15 8.70
CA SER A 113 -17.10 -12.86 7.44
C SER A 113 -17.26 -11.96 6.23
N SER A 114 -18.35 -11.17 6.17
CA SER A 114 -18.54 -10.17 5.12
C SER A 114 -17.49 -9.06 5.19
N ALA A 115 -17.11 -8.65 6.41
CA ALA A 115 -16.01 -7.70 6.62
C ALA A 115 -14.70 -8.21 6.02
N MET A 116 -14.33 -9.47 6.28
CA MET A 116 -13.12 -10.07 5.73
C MET A 116 -13.15 -10.14 4.20
N MET A 117 -14.29 -10.51 3.59
CA MET A 117 -14.42 -10.56 2.12
C MET A 117 -14.24 -9.18 1.48
N VAL A 118 -14.91 -8.16 2.03
CA VAL A 118 -14.77 -6.78 1.52
C VAL A 118 -13.36 -6.26 1.75
N ARG A 119 -12.73 -6.58 2.89
CA ARG A 119 -11.33 -6.24 3.19
C ARG A 119 -10.34 -6.91 2.23
N ALA A 120 -10.59 -8.17 1.84
CA ALA A 120 -9.79 -8.85 0.82
C ALA A 120 -9.86 -8.11 -0.53
N ALA A 121 -11.06 -7.78 -0.99
CA ALA A 121 -11.25 -7.00 -2.21
C ALA A 121 -10.61 -5.61 -2.10
N HIS A 122 -10.74 -4.95 -0.95
CA HIS A 122 -10.15 -3.64 -0.68
C HIS A 122 -8.62 -3.67 -0.75
N GLY A 123 -7.97 -4.68 -0.17
CA GLY A 123 -6.53 -4.88 -0.28
C GLY A 123 -6.06 -5.00 -1.73
N MET A 124 -6.80 -5.74 -2.57
CA MET A 124 -6.47 -5.88 -3.99
C MET A 124 -6.48 -4.54 -4.73
N VAL A 125 -7.52 -3.73 -4.53
CA VAL A 125 -7.64 -2.45 -5.26
C VAL A 125 -6.72 -1.37 -4.70
N ALA A 126 -6.50 -1.36 -3.40
CA ALA A 126 -5.60 -0.41 -2.72
C ALA A 126 -4.13 -0.56 -3.14
N ALA A 127 -3.71 -1.78 -3.51
CA ALA A 127 -2.36 -2.03 -4.01
C ALA A 127 -1.98 -1.16 -5.21
N ALA A 128 -2.95 -0.87 -6.08
CA ALA A 128 -2.72 0.00 -7.24
C ALA A 128 -2.51 1.47 -6.83
N LEU A 129 -3.22 1.97 -5.80
CA LEU A 129 -3.19 3.38 -5.40
C LEU A 129 -1.81 3.84 -4.94
N SER A 130 -1.05 2.99 -4.25
CA SER A 130 0.32 3.30 -3.84
C SER A 130 1.22 3.57 -5.06
N SER A 131 1.11 2.75 -6.09
CA SER A 131 1.83 2.96 -7.36
C SER A 131 1.35 4.21 -8.08
N LEU A 132 0.05 4.48 -8.08
CA LEU A 132 -0.55 5.66 -8.72
C LEU A 132 -0.04 6.95 -8.09
N GLY A 133 -0.01 7.04 -6.77
CA GLY A 133 0.52 8.19 -6.06
C GLY A 133 1.96 8.50 -6.47
N ILE A 134 2.80 7.47 -6.62
CA ILE A 134 4.18 7.62 -7.11
C ILE A 134 4.19 8.19 -8.55
N TYR A 135 3.33 7.72 -9.45
CA TYR A 135 3.29 8.23 -10.83
C TYR A 135 2.89 9.70 -10.88
N TYR A 136 1.93 10.13 -10.07
CA TYR A 136 1.55 11.53 -9.94
C TYR A 136 2.71 12.37 -9.40
N GLN A 137 3.42 11.89 -8.38
CA GLN A 137 4.59 12.57 -7.83
C GLN A 137 5.73 12.69 -8.85
N VAL A 138 5.96 11.69 -9.66
CA VAL A 138 6.97 11.77 -10.74
C VAL A 138 6.61 12.84 -11.77
N GLN A 139 5.32 13.09 -12.04
CA GLN A 139 4.87 14.18 -12.92
C GLN A 139 4.99 15.57 -12.30
N ALA A 140 4.95 15.66 -10.99
CA ALA A 140 5.09 16.93 -10.26
C ALA A 140 6.50 17.53 -10.35
N TRP A 141 7.53 16.69 -10.53
CA TRP A 141 8.92 17.10 -10.46
C TRP A 141 9.63 17.07 -11.83
N PRO A 142 10.49 18.08 -12.15
CA PRO A 142 11.30 18.04 -13.36
C PRO A 142 12.29 16.87 -13.30
N ALA A 143 12.79 16.44 -14.46
CA ALA A 143 13.70 15.30 -14.59
C ALA A 143 14.87 15.32 -13.59
N ARG A 144 15.46 16.50 -13.39
CA ARG A 144 16.59 16.72 -12.43
C ARG A 144 16.21 16.39 -10.98
N HIS A 145 14.94 16.50 -10.59
CA HIS A 145 14.45 16.36 -9.22
C HIS A 145 13.46 15.21 -9.04
N ARG A 146 13.38 14.29 -9.99
CA ARG A 146 12.45 13.13 -9.92
C ARG A 146 12.65 12.24 -8.70
N LEU A 147 13.90 12.12 -8.22
CA LEU A 147 14.16 11.38 -6.98
C LEU A 147 13.42 11.95 -5.78
N LYS A 148 13.27 13.28 -5.70
CA LYS A 148 12.46 13.91 -4.65
C LYS A 148 10.98 13.53 -4.75
N GLY A 149 10.43 13.55 -5.98
CA GLY A 149 9.06 13.08 -6.23
C GLY A 149 8.88 11.60 -5.86
N LEU A 150 9.83 10.76 -6.23
CA LEU A 150 9.81 9.34 -5.87
C LEU A 150 9.84 9.15 -4.34
N THR A 151 10.69 9.88 -3.64
CA THR A 151 10.76 9.86 -2.17
C THR A 151 9.43 10.25 -1.54
N ILE A 152 8.84 11.38 -1.96
CA ILE A 152 7.52 11.82 -1.47
C ILE A 152 6.44 10.78 -1.76
N GLY A 153 6.45 10.19 -2.97
CA GLY A 153 5.48 9.16 -3.35
C GLY A 153 5.57 7.89 -2.50
N ILE A 154 6.78 7.47 -2.14
CA ILE A 154 7.00 6.27 -1.32
C ILE A 154 6.69 6.55 0.16
N THR A 155 7.14 7.69 0.68
CA THR A 155 7.04 8.02 2.11
C THR A 155 5.71 8.69 2.49
N GLY A 156 5.01 9.29 1.53
CA GLY A 156 3.74 9.99 1.77
C GLY A 156 2.66 9.09 2.38
N SER A 157 2.65 7.82 2.03
CA SER A 157 1.73 6.83 2.63
C SER A 157 1.95 6.61 4.14
N SER A 158 3.15 6.89 4.65
CA SER A 158 3.46 6.74 6.08
C SER A 158 2.72 7.76 6.96
N LEU A 159 2.25 8.86 6.39
CA LEU A 159 1.40 9.85 7.07
C LEU A 159 -0.01 9.31 7.41
N ALA A 160 -0.43 8.24 6.77
CA ALA A 160 -1.78 7.69 6.96
C ALA A 160 -2.01 7.16 8.38
N ILE A 161 -1.00 6.55 9.01
CA ILE A 161 -1.14 5.98 10.36
C ILE A 161 -1.44 7.04 11.42
N PRO A 162 -0.62 8.10 11.58
CA PRO A 162 -0.92 9.14 12.54
C PRO A 162 -2.22 9.90 12.20
N LEU A 163 -2.49 10.14 10.90
CA LEU A 163 -3.75 10.76 10.47
C LEU A 163 -4.97 9.90 10.85
N ALA A 164 -4.91 8.59 10.62
CA ALA A 164 -6.01 7.70 11.00
C ALA A 164 -6.33 7.78 12.49
N ARG A 165 -5.32 7.92 13.34
CA ARG A 165 -5.52 8.08 14.79
C ARG A 165 -6.11 9.44 15.16
N LEU A 166 -5.69 10.51 14.49
CA LEU A 166 -6.22 11.86 14.74
C LEU A 166 -7.69 11.99 14.32
N PHE A 167 -8.07 11.43 13.18
CA PHE A 167 -9.45 11.50 12.71
C PHE A 167 -10.38 10.51 13.41
N SER A 168 -9.87 9.38 13.89
CA SER A 168 -10.69 8.36 14.54
C SER A 168 -11.40 8.87 15.78
N THR A 169 -10.75 9.72 16.58
CA THR A 169 -11.31 10.24 17.82
C THR A 169 -12.57 11.08 17.59
N GLU A 170 -12.63 11.82 16.49
CA GLU A 170 -13.79 12.66 16.16
C GLU A 170 -14.89 11.88 15.43
N LEU A 171 -14.50 10.96 14.51
CA LEU A 171 -15.46 10.20 13.70
C LEU A 171 -16.18 9.11 14.49
N LEU A 172 -15.61 8.64 15.60
CA LEU A 172 -16.17 7.58 16.43
C LEU A 172 -17.05 8.09 17.60
N GLN A 173 -17.08 9.39 17.86
CA GLN A 173 -17.94 9.98 18.90
C GLN A 173 -19.45 9.77 18.65
N THR A 174 -19.82 9.36 17.45
CA THR A 174 -21.20 9.15 17.01
C THR A 174 -21.69 7.70 17.19
N ASP A 175 -20.93 6.83 17.87
CA ASP A 175 -21.23 5.40 18.09
C ASP A 175 -21.38 4.55 16.81
N GLU A 176 -21.06 5.13 15.65
CA GLU A 176 -21.17 4.47 14.35
C GLU A 176 -19.80 4.19 13.73
N TRP A 177 -19.31 2.96 13.89
CA TRP A 177 -18.10 2.49 13.22
C TRP A 177 -18.13 2.69 11.69
N ARG A 178 -19.31 2.79 11.08
CA ARG A 178 -19.52 3.11 9.66
C ARG A 178 -19.07 4.51 9.28
N GLY A 179 -18.98 5.43 10.24
CA GLY A 179 -18.44 6.79 10.01
C GLY A 179 -17.03 6.80 9.44
N LEU A 180 -16.20 5.83 9.84
CA LEU A 180 -14.85 5.66 9.31
C LEU A 180 -14.86 5.35 7.82
N TYR A 181 -15.78 4.51 7.37
CA TYR A 181 -15.91 4.12 5.96
C TYR A 181 -16.59 5.20 5.12
N PHE A 182 -17.50 5.99 5.70
CA PHE A 182 -18.03 7.19 5.02
C PHE A 182 -16.93 8.21 4.76
N PHE A 183 -16.05 8.45 5.73
CA PHE A 183 -14.89 9.33 5.54
C PHE A 183 -13.96 8.80 4.45
N GLU A 184 -13.64 7.51 4.48
CA GLU A 184 -12.80 6.87 3.47
C GLU A 184 -13.43 6.95 2.08
N LEU A 185 -14.74 6.71 1.96
CA LEU A 185 -15.49 6.82 0.71
C LEU A 185 -15.46 8.26 0.18
N GLY A 186 -15.67 9.25 1.04
CA GLY A 186 -15.56 10.66 0.67
C GLY A 186 -14.18 11.00 0.10
N LEU A 187 -13.12 10.54 0.77
CA LEU A 187 -11.75 10.74 0.33
C LEU A 187 -11.46 10.02 -1.01
N ALA A 188 -11.99 8.81 -1.18
CA ALA A 188 -11.87 8.05 -2.43
C ALA A 188 -12.57 8.74 -3.60
N LEU A 189 -13.78 9.28 -3.37
CA LEU A 189 -14.53 10.06 -4.37
C LEU A 189 -13.81 11.36 -4.76
N VAL A 190 -13.25 12.08 -3.78
CA VAL A 190 -12.44 13.29 -4.05
C VAL A 190 -11.19 12.91 -4.85
N SER A 191 -10.51 11.83 -4.49
CA SER A 191 -9.35 11.33 -5.24
C SER A 191 -9.72 10.95 -6.67
N LEU A 192 -10.85 10.29 -6.88
CA LEU A 192 -11.37 9.94 -8.20
C LEU A 192 -11.67 11.19 -9.03
N ALA A 193 -12.35 12.17 -8.45
CA ALA A 193 -12.65 13.44 -9.12
C ALA A 193 -11.38 14.19 -9.54
N CYS A 194 -10.39 14.26 -8.64
CA CYS A 194 -9.08 14.87 -8.92
C CYS A 194 -8.33 14.14 -10.05
N VAL A 195 -8.36 12.82 -10.07
CA VAL A 195 -7.69 12.00 -11.08
C VAL A 195 -8.38 12.16 -12.45
N ILE A 196 -9.71 12.21 -12.49
CA ILE A 196 -10.47 12.47 -13.73
C ILE A 196 -10.17 13.86 -14.27
N ALA A 197 -10.09 14.86 -13.39
CA ALA A 197 -9.77 16.24 -13.77
C ALA A 197 -8.30 16.39 -14.22
N LEU A 198 -7.36 15.71 -13.55
CA LEU A 198 -5.93 15.81 -13.82
C LEU A 198 -5.38 14.46 -14.33
N LYS A 199 -5.72 14.14 -15.58
CA LYS A 199 -5.30 12.87 -16.20
C LYS A 199 -3.79 12.75 -16.34
N LEU A 200 -3.29 11.55 -16.06
CA LEU A 200 -1.90 11.21 -16.34
C LEU A 200 -1.62 11.22 -17.85
N PRO A 201 -0.38 11.52 -18.28
CA PRO A 201 0.01 11.41 -19.66
C PRO A 201 -0.24 10.00 -20.22
N PRO A 202 -0.56 9.85 -21.51
CA PRO A 202 -0.70 8.56 -22.13
C PRO A 202 0.63 7.80 -22.06
N SER A 203 0.56 6.51 -21.83
CA SER A 203 1.72 5.60 -21.90
C SER A 203 1.56 4.62 -23.04
N ASP A 204 2.69 4.10 -23.54
CA ASP A 204 2.68 3.05 -24.54
C ASP A 204 2.03 1.78 -23.98
N ARG A 205 1.22 1.13 -24.81
CA ARG A 205 0.59 -0.14 -24.49
C ARG A 205 1.35 -1.27 -25.16
N LYS A 206 1.67 -2.31 -24.41
CA LYS A 206 2.35 -3.52 -24.93
C LYS A 206 1.58 -4.74 -24.49
N LYS A 207 1.38 -5.68 -25.40
CA LYS A 207 0.81 -6.98 -25.06
C LYS A 207 1.88 -7.81 -24.35
N VAL A 208 1.76 -7.90 -23.03
CA VAL A 208 2.76 -8.52 -22.15
C VAL A 208 2.25 -9.72 -21.38
N PHE A 209 0.92 -9.91 -21.26
CA PHE A 209 0.35 -11.05 -20.57
C PHE A 209 0.52 -12.35 -21.35
N GLU A 210 0.99 -13.36 -20.63
CA GLU A 210 1.04 -14.75 -21.07
C GLU A 210 0.20 -15.64 -20.15
N LYS A 211 -0.34 -16.75 -20.68
CA LYS A 211 -1.10 -17.72 -19.83
C LYS A 211 -0.26 -18.25 -18.67
N LYS A 212 1.06 -18.36 -18.87
CA LYS A 212 2.02 -18.80 -17.86
C LYS A 212 2.14 -17.83 -16.67
N ASP A 213 1.80 -16.56 -16.84
CA ASP A 213 1.81 -15.57 -15.72
C ASP A 213 0.80 -15.90 -14.64
N PHE A 214 -0.36 -16.45 -15.06
CA PHE A 214 -1.38 -16.89 -14.12
C PHE A 214 -0.94 -18.12 -13.32
N ILE A 215 -0.16 -19.02 -13.92
CA ILE A 215 0.42 -20.17 -13.19
C ILE A 215 1.35 -19.66 -12.10
N THR A 216 2.27 -18.76 -12.43
CA THR A 216 3.15 -18.14 -11.44
C THR A 216 2.36 -17.40 -10.36
N PHE A 217 1.33 -16.67 -10.75
CA PHE A 217 0.49 -15.95 -9.81
C PHE A 217 -0.21 -16.90 -8.84
N PHE A 218 -0.84 -17.97 -9.32
CA PHE A 218 -1.52 -18.95 -8.47
C PHE A 218 -0.58 -19.80 -7.61
N LEU A 219 0.71 -19.84 -7.91
CA LEU A 219 1.71 -20.42 -7.03
C LEU A 219 2.23 -19.40 -6.00
N LEU A 220 2.65 -18.22 -6.47
CA LEU A 220 3.34 -17.25 -5.63
C LEU A 220 2.39 -16.47 -4.71
N ALA A 221 1.22 -16.08 -5.20
CA ALA A 221 0.27 -15.27 -4.43
C ALA A 221 -0.24 -15.99 -3.17
N PRO A 222 -0.70 -17.27 -3.22
CA PRO A 222 -1.05 -17.99 -2.03
C PRO A 222 0.13 -18.21 -1.08
N GLY A 223 1.33 -18.50 -1.62
CA GLY A 223 2.53 -18.63 -0.80
C GLY A 223 2.85 -17.36 -0.01
N MET A 224 2.82 -16.20 -0.66
CA MET A 224 3.02 -14.91 0.00
C MET A 224 1.87 -14.57 0.97
N ALA A 225 0.64 -14.91 0.62
CA ALA A 225 -0.51 -14.72 1.50
C ALA A 225 -0.37 -15.53 2.80
N LEU A 226 0.07 -16.79 2.71
CA LEU A 226 0.33 -17.62 3.89
C LEU A 226 1.44 -17.04 4.76
N VAL A 227 2.54 -16.55 4.18
CA VAL A 227 3.59 -15.85 4.94
C VAL A 227 3.00 -14.62 5.66
N CYS A 228 2.20 -13.81 4.96
CA CYS A 228 1.55 -12.64 5.57
C CYS A 228 0.60 -13.03 6.71
N ALA A 229 -0.18 -14.10 6.56
CA ALA A 229 -1.06 -14.61 7.60
C ALA A 229 -0.27 -15.03 8.84
N VAL A 230 0.78 -15.85 8.66
CA VAL A 230 1.63 -16.28 9.76
C VAL A 230 2.29 -15.11 10.48
N LEU A 231 2.85 -14.14 9.75
CA LEU A 231 3.49 -12.97 10.35
C LEU A 231 2.49 -12.06 11.07
N SER A 232 1.26 -11.95 10.58
CA SER A 232 0.22 -11.11 11.19
C SER A 232 -0.38 -11.74 12.44
N LEU A 233 -0.55 -13.06 12.47
CA LEU A 233 -1.30 -13.78 13.51
C LEU A 233 -0.40 -14.54 14.46
N GLY A 234 0.83 -14.85 14.06
CA GLY A 234 1.73 -15.74 14.79
C GLY A 234 1.91 -15.38 16.26
N ARG A 235 2.04 -14.09 16.57
CA ARG A 235 2.14 -13.63 17.97
C ARG A 235 0.86 -13.89 18.77
N LEU A 236 -0.31 -13.73 18.18
CA LEU A 236 -1.61 -13.91 18.84
C LEU A 236 -1.91 -15.41 19.05
N GLU A 237 -1.45 -16.23 18.13
CA GLU A 237 -1.62 -17.69 18.12
C GLU A 237 -0.45 -18.44 18.80
N TRP A 238 0.41 -17.72 19.52
CA TRP A 238 1.59 -18.30 20.21
C TRP A 238 2.50 -19.12 19.29
N TRP A 239 2.62 -18.69 18.03
CA TRP A 239 3.47 -19.28 17.00
C TRP A 239 3.22 -20.79 16.82
N PHE A 240 4.17 -21.64 17.17
CA PHE A 240 4.10 -23.09 16.92
C PHE A 240 3.16 -23.85 17.88
N GLU A 241 2.55 -23.20 18.85
CA GLU A 241 1.48 -23.81 19.64
C GLU A 241 0.21 -24.01 18.80
N ALA A 242 0.03 -23.19 17.75
CA ALA A 242 -1.04 -23.37 16.77
C ALA A 242 -0.55 -24.24 15.59
N PRO A 243 -1.04 -25.48 15.43
CA PRO A 243 -0.54 -26.41 14.40
C PRO A 243 -0.65 -25.90 12.97
N TRP A 244 -1.64 -25.06 12.68
CA TRP A 244 -1.85 -24.52 11.34
C TRP A 244 -0.68 -23.64 10.88
N ILE A 245 0.04 -22.97 11.78
CA ILE A 245 1.17 -22.09 11.44
C ILE A 245 2.32 -22.90 10.82
N GLY A 246 2.65 -24.06 11.40
CA GLY A 246 3.67 -24.94 10.85
C GLY A 246 3.32 -25.43 9.44
N TRP A 247 2.08 -25.87 9.23
CA TRP A 247 1.61 -26.30 7.93
C TRP A 247 1.53 -25.14 6.91
N ALA A 248 1.11 -23.96 7.35
CA ALA A 248 1.07 -22.76 6.51
C ALA A 248 2.47 -22.35 6.05
N LEU A 249 3.47 -22.38 6.93
CA LEU A 249 4.87 -22.12 6.57
C LEU A 249 5.42 -23.14 5.58
N ALA A 250 5.18 -24.43 5.83
CA ALA A 250 5.62 -25.50 4.92
C ALA A 250 5.00 -25.33 3.53
N ALA A 251 3.67 -25.09 3.47
CA ALA A 251 2.97 -24.83 2.22
C ALA A 251 3.48 -23.55 1.52
N ALA A 252 3.72 -22.47 2.26
CA ALA A 252 4.26 -21.23 1.73
C ALA A 252 5.64 -21.44 1.08
N VAL A 253 6.54 -22.15 1.75
CA VAL A 253 7.88 -22.46 1.22
C VAL A 253 7.77 -23.27 -0.08
N ILE A 254 6.97 -24.34 -0.08
CA ILE A 254 6.76 -25.18 -1.27
C ILE A 254 6.23 -24.34 -2.44
N LEU A 255 5.20 -23.55 -2.22
CA LEU A 255 4.58 -22.72 -3.26
C LEU A 255 5.53 -21.66 -3.79
N ILE A 256 6.26 -20.95 -2.92
CA ILE A 256 7.22 -19.92 -3.32
C ILE A 256 8.40 -20.54 -4.08
N VAL A 257 8.96 -21.65 -3.62
CA VAL A 257 10.05 -22.35 -4.30
C VAL A 257 9.60 -22.84 -5.67
N ALA A 258 8.40 -23.45 -5.77
CA ALA A 258 7.84 -23.90 -7.03
C ALA A 258 7.65 -22.70 -8.00
N ALA A 259 7.14 -21.58 -7.53
CA ALA A 259 6.96 -20.37 -8.34
C ALA A 259 8.30 -19.81 -8.84
N ILE A 260 9.31 -19.70 -7.98
CA ILE A 260 10.65 -19.21 -8.32
C ILE A 260 11.31 -20.14 -9.34
N THR A 261 11.23 -21.45 -9.13
CA THR A 261 11.80 -22.45 -10.06
C THR A 261 11.12 -22.35 -11.42
N PHE A 262 9.80 -22.20 -11.45
CA PHE A 262 9.05 -22.02 -12.71
C PHE A 262 9.45 -20.73 -13.45
N GLU A 263 9.61 -19.61 -12.72
CA GLU A 263 9.97 -18.30 -13.30
C GLU A 263 11.40 -18.19 -13.75
N HIS A 264 12.34 -18.89 -13.11
CA HIS A 264 13.78 -18.74 -13.37
C HIS A 264 14.17 -19.02 -14.83
N ASN A 265 13.46 -19.94 -15.48
CA ASN A 265 13.74 -20.39 -16.83
C ASN A 265 12.85 -19.75 -17.92
N ARG A 266 12.02 -18.75 -17.54
CA ARG A 266 11.12 -18.09 -18.49
C ARG A 266 11.81 -16.95 -19.23
N SER A 267 11.48 -16.81 -20.51
CA SER A 267 11.95 -15.70 -21.36
C SER A 267 11.27 -14.37 -21.06
N ASN A 268 9.98 -14.41 -20.65
CA ASN A 268 9.21 -13.24 -20.24
C ASN A 268 8.59 -13.48 -18.84
N PRO A 269 9.44 -13.46 -17.80
CA PRO A 269 8.99 -13.78 -16.44
C PRO A 269 8.07 -12.71 -15.86
N LEU A 270 7.17 -13.11 -14.96
CA LEU A 270 6.40 -12.19 -14.13
C LEU A 270 7.32 -11.51 -13.11
N LEU A 271 8.26 -12.29 -12.54
CA LEU A 271 9.33 -11.84 -11.67
C LEU A 271 10.69 -12.23 -12.27
N ASN A 272 11.50 -11.25 -12.61
CA ASN A 272 12.85 -11.50 -13.07
C ASN A 272 13.75 -11.90 -11.89
N THR A 273 13.84 -13.21 -11.63
CA THR A 273 14.61 -13.78 -10.52
C THR A 273 16.09 -13.47 -10.61
N LYS A 274 16.66 -13.41 -11.83
CA LYS A 274 18.07 -13.08 -12.07
C LYS A 274 18.38 -11.64 -11.68
N TRP A 275 17.48 -10.71 -12.00
CA TRP A 275 17.61 -9.32 -11.57
C TRP A 275 17.41 -9.19 -10.06
N LEU A 276 16.43 -9.89 -9.51
CA LEU A 276 16.10 -9.84 -8.07
C LEU A 276 17.25 -10.38 -7.20
N SER A 277 17.98 -11.38 -7.68
CA SER A 277 19.14 -11.96 -6.97
C SER A 277 20.43 -11.14 -7.11
N SER A 278 20.43 -10.05 -7.87
CA SER A 278 21.60 -9.18 -7.99
C SER A 278 21.94 -8.52 -6.63
N GLY A 279 23.23 -8.44 -6.28
CA GLY A 279 23.68 -7.95 -4.98
C GLY A 279 23.17 -6.54 -4.62
N SER A 280 23.05 -5.66 -5.61
CA SER A 280 22.50 -4.30 -5.42
C SER A 280 21.02 -4.33 -5.03
N ILE A 281 20.23 -5.20 -5.64
CA ILE A 281 18.79 -5.32 -5.37
C ILE A 281 18.55 -6.01 -4.02
N VAL A 282 19.32 -7.04 -3.71
CA VAL A 282 19.26 -7.71 -2.39
C VAL A 282 19.61 -6.71 -1.28
N ARG A 283 20.69 -5.92 -1.46
CA ARG A 283 21.06 -4.86 -0.49
C ARG A 283 19.92 -3.84 -0.34
N LEU A 284 19.33 -3.38 -1.43
CA LEU A 284 18.19 -2.46 -1.39
C LEU A 284 17.00 -3.08 -0.65
N GLY A 285 16.69 -4.34 -0.93
CA GLY A 285 15.62 -5.07 -0.25
C GLY A 285 15.85 -5.19 1.26
N LEU A 286 17.07 -5.50 1.69
CA LEU A 286 17.42 -5.57 3.11
C LEU A 286 17.31 -4.19 3.79
N ILE A 287 17.79 -3.12 3.14
CA ILE A 287 17.65 -1.76 3.66
C ILE A 287 16.17 -1.40 3.83
N MET A 288 15.35 -1.69 2.82
CA MET A 288 13.90 -1.42 2.88
C MET A 288 13.21 -2.25 3.98
N LEU A 289 13.61 -3.50 4.18
CA LEU A 289 13.11 -4.35 5.26
C LEU A 289 13.45 -3.75 6.63
N LEU A 290 14.71 -3.36 6.85
CA LEU A 290 15.14 -2.74 8.11
C LEU A 290 14.39 -1.42 8.39
N ILE A 291 14.23 -0.57 7.38
CA ILE A 291 13.45 0.67 7.49
C ILE A 291 12.00 0.34 7.88
N ARG A 292 11.39 -0.67 7.28
CA ARG A 292 10.01 -1.07 7.63
C ARG A 292 9.88 -1.62 9.04
N ILE A 293 10.85 -2.38 9.53
CA ILE A 293 10.89 -2.85 10.92
C ILE A 293 10.96 -1.66 11.88
N VAL A 294 11.83 -0.69 11.63
CA VAL A 294 11.94 0.53 12.46
C VAL A 294 10.63 1.34 12.42
N LEU A 295 10.03 1.50 11.24
CA LEU A 295 8.77 2.21 11.11
C LEU A 295 7.57 1.47 11.75
N ALA A 296 7.64 0.16 11.93
CA ALA A 296 6.61 -0.61 12.61
C ALA A 296 6.47 -0.25 14.10
N GLU A 297 7.55 0.29 14.70
CA GLU A 297 7.56 0.79 16.08
C GLU A 297 6.45 1.84 16.33
N GLN A 298 6.16 2.68 15.34
CA GLN A 298 5.11 3.69 15.42
C GLN A 298 3.69 3.12 15.63
N ASN A 299 3.49 1.86 15.34
CA ASN A 299 2.18 1.25 15.34
C ASN A 299 2.05 0.11 16.36
N THR A 300 3.07 -0.74 16.46
CA THR A 300 3.05 -1.96 17.27
C THR A 300 3.90 -1.86 18.53
N GLY A 301 4.91 -1.00 18.56
CA GLY A 301 5.79 -0.82 19.71
C GLY A 301 5.19 0.06 20.79
N VAL A 302 5.56 1.34 20.80
CA VAL A 302 5.14 2.28 21.86
C VAL A 302 3.63 2.39 21.96
N ILE A 303 2.94 2.56 20.84
CA ILE A 303 1.49 2.72 20.85
C ILE A 303 0.80 1.43 21.29
N GLY A 304 1.23 0.28 20.80
CA GLY A 304 0.66 -1.01 21.23
C GLY A 304 0.87 -1.27 22.71
N TRP A 305 2.01 -0.87 23.26
CA TRP A 305 2.27 -0.95 24.69
C TRP A 305 1.40 0.01 25.50
N LEU A 306 1.24 1.25 25.05
CA LEU A 306 0.37 2.24 25.72
C LEU A 306 -1.10 1.78 25.74
N GLN A 307 -1.58 1.19 24.64
CA GLN A 307 -2.92 0.59 24.60
C GLN A 307 -3.04 -0.62 25.53
N TYR A 308 -1.99 -1.43 25.64
CA TYR A 308 -1.97 -2.56 26.57
C TYR A 308 -2.04 -2.10 28.03
N VAL A 309 -1.43 -0.96 28.36
CA VAL A 309 -1.52 -0.34 29.72
C VAL A 309 -2.88 0.34 29.93
N GLY A 310 -3.74 0.42 28.91
CA GLY A 310 -5.11 0.92 29.00
C GLY A 310 -5.35 2.35 28.51
N LEU A 311 -4.33 2.97 27.85
CA LEU A 311 -4.55 4.29 27.25
C LEU A 311 -5.43 4.19 26.00
N GLN A 312 -6.41 5.08 25.93
CA GLN A 312 -7.28 5.22 24.76
C GLN A 312 -6.64 6.10 23.67
N ASN A 313 -7.11 5.96 22.43
CA ASN A 313 -6.61 6.76 21.30
C ASN A 313 -6.68 8.27 21.55
N GLU A 314 -7.72 8.74 22.24
CA GLU A 314 -7.92 10.15 22.60
C GLU A 314 -6.79 10.71 23.47
N GLN A 315 -6.30 9.92 24.41
CA GLN A 315 -5.20 10.30 25.30
C GLN A 315 -3.85 10.36 24.58
N MET A 316 -3.76 9.68 23.43
CA MET A 316 -2.54 9.60 22.60
C MET A 316 -2.52 10.62 21.44
N THR A 317 -3.47 11.55 21.37
CA THR A 317 -3.57 12.55 20.29
C THR A 317 -2.29 13.37 20.12
N ASN A 318 -1.69 13.84 21.22
CA ASN A 318 -0.42 14.59 21.17
C ASN A 318 0.74 13.75 20.63
N LEU A 319 0.77 12.46 20.93
CA LEU A 319 1.74 11.53 20.40
C LEU A 319 1.54 11.35 18.87
N ALA A 320 0.29 11.22 18.43
CA ALA A 320 -0.04 11.11 17.00
C ALA A 320 0.39 12.38 16.23
N TRP A 321 0.16 13.57 16.77
CA TRP A 321 0.67 14.83 16.20
C TRP A 321 2.19 14.89 16.14
N SER A 322 2.88 14.42 17.18
CA SER A 322 4.35 14.38 17.21
C SER A 322 4.91 13.44 16.15
N ILE A 323 4.31 12.26 15.98
CA ILE A 323 4.68 11.30 14.94
C ILE A 323 4.43 11.90 13.55
N PHE A 324 3.27 12.53 13.32
CA PHE A 324 2.94 13.18 12.08
C PHE A 324 3.96 14.27 11.71
N ALA A 325 4.27 15.16 12.66
CA ALA A 325 5.28 16.21 12.48
C ALA A 325 6.66 15.62 12.19
N GLY A 326 7.06 14.57 12.91
CA GLY A 326 8.34 13.87 12.69
C GLY A 326 8.47 13.29 11.29
N ILE A 327 7.40 12.64 10.78
CA ILE A 327 7.38 12.11 9.40
C ILE A 327 7.47 13.25 8.38
N LEU A 328 6.74 14.34 8.57
CA LEU A 328 6.83 15.52 7.68
C LEU A 328 8.23 16.11 7.66
N CYS A 329 8.84 16.32 8.83
CA CYS A 329 10.21 16.80 8.93
C CYS A 329 11.19 15.85 8.24
N GLY A 330 11.02 14.53 8.38
CA GLY A 330 11.82 13.52 7.70
C GLY A 330 11.69 13.57 6.18
N ILE A 331 10.48 13.75 5.65
CA ILE A 331 10.23 13.91 4.21
C ILE A 331 10.93 15.19 3.70
N ILE A 332 10.77 16.32 4.39
CA ILE A 332 11.36 17.59 4.03
C ILE A 332 12.89 17.48 4.05
N ALA A 333 13.47 16.96 5.13
CA ALA A 333 14.91 16.76 5.26
C ALA A 333 15.47 15.87 4.14
N SER A 334 14.78 14.75 3.83
CA SER A 334 15.16 13.88 2.72
C SER A 334 15.14 14.63 1.38
N CYS A 335 14.11 15.45 1.13
CA CYS A 335 14.02 16.24 -0.09
C CYS A 335 15.11 17.33 -0.19
N LEU A 336 15.57 17.89 0.93
CA LEU A 336 16.62 18.87 0.95
C LEU A 336 18.02 18.26 0.75
N THR A 337 18.26 17.10 1.37
CA THR A 337 19.55 16.41 1.32
C THR A 337 19.80 15.63 0.03
N LEU A 338 18.72 15.15 -0.64
CA LEU A 338 18.81 14.44 -1.91
C LEU A 338 19.38 15.35 -3.02
N ASN A 339 20.64 15.16 -3.32
CA ASN A 339 21.30 15.80 -4.45
C ASN A 339 21.73 14.70 -5.45
N PRO A 340 21.11 14.63 -6.64
CA PRO A 340 21.44 13.62 -7.64
C PRO A 340 22.91 13.62 -8.08
N GLN A 341 23.58 14.77 -7.97
CA GLN A 341 24.99 14.93 -8.36
C GLN A 341 25.98 14.31 -7.35
N LYS A 342 25.53 13.98 -6.13
CA LYS A 342 26.36 13.36 -5.08
C LYS A 342 26.14 11.84 -4.97
N LEU A 343 25.32 11.27 -5.82
CA LEU A 343 24.99 9.83 -5.82
C LEU A 343 25.87 9.01 -6.80
N TYR A 344 26.83 9.68 -7.49
CA TYR A 344 27.82 9.07 -8.38
C TYR A 344 29.22 9.32 -7.84
#